data_4375846887363a486cd332a98f023cc0
#
_entry.id   4375846887363a486cd332a98f023cc0
#
_cell.length_a   1.000
_cell.length_b   1.000
_cell.length_c   1.000
_cell.angle_alpha   90.00
_cell.angle_beta   90.00
_cell.angle_gamma   90.00
#
_symmetry.space_group_name_H-M   'P 1'
#
loop_
_entity.id
_entity.type
_entity.pdbx_description
1 polymer ?
#
loop_
_entity_poly.entity_id
_entity_poly.type
_entity_poly.pdbx_seq_one_letter_code
_entity_poly.pdbx_strand_id
1 'polypeptide(L)'
;MMMKRSIFLFALLLSLTAVAQQRLRISILGDSYSTYQNYIPEGNAIWYFEPMDAKNTDVSDVRQTWWWQVVKEGGYLLEKNDSYSGSTICFTGYKDEDYSDRSFITRLPRLGSPDILLIFGNTNDSWCGAKVGDYIYENWTRASLYNYRPALAKLLNDAQCRYPNARIYFIQNTELRKDITESTAVICKHYGVPVIQLTNIEKKSGHPNQKGMKAICEQVLKALR
;
A
#
# COMPACT_ATOMS: atom_id res chain seq x y z
N MET A 1 -25.93 -65.07 44.61
CA MET A 1 -26.58 -64.06 43.79
C MET A 1 -25.57 -62.92 43.66
N MET A 2 -24.79 -62.90 42.54
CA MET A 2 -23.73 -61.93 42.34
C MET A 2 -24.24 -60.79 41.42
N MET A 3 -24.31 -59.56 41.96
CA MET A 3 -24.64 -58.38 41.17
C MET A 3 -23.44 -57.94 40.37
N LYS A 4 -23.54 -57.96 39.03
CA LYS A 4 -22.52 -57.36 38.11
C LYS A 4 -22.71 -55.84 38.06
N ARG A 5 -21.71 -55.09 38.52
CA ARG A 5 -21.62 -53.62 38.35
C ARG A 5 -21.09 -53.31 36.97
N SER A 6 -21.94 -52.80 36.09
CA SER A 6 -21.52 -52.24 34.79
C SER A 6 -20.96 -50.81 35.00
N ILE A 7 -19.69 -50.64 34.72
CA ILE A 7 -19.04 -49.33 34.70
C ILE A 7 -19.24 -48.74 33.28
N PHE A 8 -20.05 -47.68 33.17
CA PHE A 8 -20.18 -46.89 31.95
C PHE A 8 -18.99 -45.91 31.87
N LEU A 9 -18.08 -46.15 30.95
CA LEU A 9 -16.98 -45.23 30.63
C LEU A 9 -17.51 -44.14 29.68
N PHE A 10 -17.76 -42.94 30.18
CA PHE A 10 -18.11 -41.78 29.36
C PHE A 10 -16.82 -41.20 28.74
N ALA A 11 -16.52 -41.53 27.48
CA ALA A 11 -15.45 -40.93 26.73
C ALA A 11 -15.88 -39.54 26.26
N LEU A 12 -15.40 -38.51 26.95
CA LEU A 12 -15.58 -37.10 26.57
C LEU A 12 -14.66 -36.81 25.37
N LEU A 13 -15.19 -36.88 24.15
CA LEU A 13 -14.52 -36.44 22.94
C LEU A 13 -14.44 -34.88 22.95
N LEU A 14 -13.36 -34.32 23.44
CA LEU A 14 -12.98 -32.95 23.23
C LEU A 14 -12.61 -32.75 21.75
N SER A 15 -13.56 -32.35 20.94
CA SER A 15 -13.30 -31.89 19.59
C SER A 15 -12.60 -30.54 19.69
N LEU A 16 -11.28 -30.53 19.61
CA LEU A 16 -10.47 -29.34 19.35
C LEU A 16 -10.80 -28.84 17.94
N THR A 17 -11.80 -27.99 17.81
CA THR A 17 -11.97 -27.19 16.59
C THR A 17 -10.81 -26.18 16.54
N ALA A 18 -9.75 -26.52 15.82
CA ALA A 18 -8.74 -25.59 15.43
C ALA A 18 -9.45 -24.54 14.54
N VAL A 19 -9.84 -23.41 15.11
CA VAL A 19 -10.27 -22.26 14.33
C VAL A 19 -9.03 -21.82 13.56
N ALA A 20 -8.96 -22.19 12.28
CA ALA A 20 -7.92 -21.70 11.41
C ALA A 20 -8.02 -20.18 11.41
N GLN A 21 -7.04 -19.50 12.02
CA GLN A 21 -7.00 -18.05 12.04
C GLN A 21 -6.94 -17.56 10.59
N GLN A 22 -8.02 -16.91 10.15
CA GLN A 22 -8.11 -16.40 8.80
C GLN A 22 -7.00 -15.36 8.61
N ARG A 23 -6.13 -15.58 7.63
CA ARG A 23 -5.05 -14.65 7.31
C ARG A 23 -5.64 -13.38 6.71
N LEU A 24 -5.21 -12.23 7.23
CA LEU A 24 -5.64 -10.92 6.71
C LEU A 24 -5.10 -10.69 5.30
N ARG A 25 -5.94 -10.08 4.47
CA ARG A 25 -5.65 -9.74 3.07
C ARG A 25 -5.11 -8.33 2.98
N ILE A 26 -4.00 -8.15 2.27
CA ILE A 26 -3.40 -6.85 2.01
C ILE A 26 -3.59 -6.47 0.55
N SER A 27 -4.06 -5.25 0.29
CA SER A 27 -3.93 -4.61 -1.02
C SER A 27 -2.98 -3.43 -0.97
N ILE A 28 -2.32 -3.20 -2.09
CA ILE A 28 -1.33 -2.15 -2.27
C ILE A 28 -1.77 -1.24 -3.40
N LEU A 29 -1.84 0.05 -3.12
CA LEU A 29 -1.98 1.11 -4.10
C LEU A 29 -0.66 1.88 -4.12
N GLY A 30 0.13 1.70 -5.18
CA GLY A 30 1.51 2.18 -5.19
C GLY A 30 1.95 2.84 -6.50
N ASP A 31 3.15 3.36 -6.47
CA ASP A 31 3.92 3.85 -7.62
C ASP A 31 5.05 2.87 -8.00
N SER A 32 6.13 3.37 -8.63
CA SER A 32 7.29 2.57 -9.05
C SER A 32 7.94 1.76 -7.92
N TYR A 33 7.90 2.25 -6.68
CA TYR A 33 8.49 1.57 -5.52
C TYR A 33 7.82 0.23 -5.19
N SER A 34 6.62 0.01 -5.72
CA SER A 34 5.80 -1.17 -5.43
C SER A 34 5.54 -2.05 -6.65
N THR A 35 6.02 -1.66 -7.84
CA THR A 35 5.84 -2.47 -9.05
C THR A 35 6.77 -3.67 -9.07
N TYR A 36 6.33 -4.76 -9.69
CA TYR A 36 7.16 -5.84 -10.17
C TYR A 36 6.44 -6.54 -11.33
N GLN A 37 7.18 -6.90 -12.36
CA GLN A 37 6.65 -7.59 -13.55
C GLN A 37 5.80 -8.81 -13.16
N ASN A 38 4.67 -9.00 -13.81
CA ASN A 38 3.69 -10.08 -13.59
C ASN A 38 2.96 -10.04 -12.23
N TYR A 39 3.19 -9.02 -11.37
CA TYR A 39 2.54 -8.89 -10.07
C TYR A 39 1.68 -7.63 -9.92
N ILE A 40 1.54 -6.89 -11.01
CA ILE A 40 0.66 -5.72 -11.14
C ILE A 40 -0.24 -5.91 -12.36
N PRO A 41 -1.33 -5.14 -12.54
CA PRO A 41 -2.20 -5.24 -13.70
C PRO A 41 -1.44 -5.10 -15.02
N GLU A 42 -1.84 -5.89 -16.00
CA GLU A 42 -1.34 -5.75 -17.38
C GLU A 42 -1.58 -4.33 -17.90
N GLY A 43 -0.60 -3.78 -18.60
CA GLY A 43 -0.63 -2.39 -19.10
C GLY A 43 -0.16 -1.33 -18.08
N ASN A 44 -0.03 -1.68 -16.80
CA ASN A 44 0.61 -0.76 -15.85
C ASN A 44 2.13 -0.70 -16.11
N ALA A 45 2.69 0.53 -16.07
CA ALA A 45 4.13 0.70 -16.19
C ALA A 45 4.87 0.09 -15.00
N ILE A 46 5.99 -0.58 -15.27
CA ILE A 46 6.82 -1.29 -14.30
C ILE A 46 8.17 -0.59 -14.10
N TRP A 47 8.77 -0.75 -12.92
CA TRP A 47 10.15 -0.36 -12.64
C TRP A 47 11.03 -1.59 -12.40
N TYR A 48 10.57 -2.57 -11.61
CA TYR A 48 11.31 -3.78 -11.32
C TYR A 48 10.83 -4.93 -12.21
N PHE A 49 11.76 -5.57 -12.92
CA PHE A 49 11.46 -6.62 -13.89
C PHE A 49 12.65 -7.60 -14.02
N GLU A 50 12.43 -8.68 -14.71
CA GLU A 50 13.44 -9.70 -14.99
C GLU A 50 13.62 -9.86 -16.52
N PRO A 51 14.90 -9.85 -17.03
CA PRO A 51 16.13 -9.62 -16.28
C PRO A 51 16.25 -8.18 -15.78
N MET A 52 16.80 -8.00 -14.57
CA MET A 52 16.90 -6.67 -13.96
C MET A 52 17.84 -5.75 -14.75
N ASP A 53 17.55 -4.46 -14.74
CA ASP A 53 18.48 -3.43 -15.20
C ASP A 53 19.52 -3.12 -14.10
N ALA A 54 20.65 -3.82 -14.15
CA ALA A 54 21.73 -3.68 -13.16
C ALA A 54 22.29 -2.25 -13.04
N LYS A 55 22.05 -1.37 -14.00
CA LYS A 55 22.42 0.04 -13.92
C LYS A 55 21.56 0.77 -12.90
N ASN A 56 20.26 0.48 -12.89
CA ASN A 56 19.27 1.24 -12.13
C ASN A 56 18.81 0.55 -10.84
N THR A 57 18.95 -0.77 -10.70
CA THR A 57 18.53 -1.50 -9.51
C THR A 57 19.42 -2.71 -9.24
N ASP A 58 19.34 -3.29 -8.05
CA ASP A 58 19.86 -4.60 -7.69
C ASP A 58 18.74 -5.58 -7.30
N VAL A 59 17.47 -5.15 -7.39
CA VAL A 59 16.28 -5.98 -7.12
C VAL A 59 16.04 -6.84 -8.36
N SER A 60 16.32 -8.13 -8.26
CA SER A 60 16.27 -9.10 -9.36
C SER A 60 15.15 -10.15 -9.20
N ASP A 61 14.42 -10.13 -8.09
CA ASP A 61 13.40 -11.12 -7.78
C ASP A 61 12.25 -10.45 -6.98
N VAL A 62 11.03 -10.85 -7.25
CA VAL A 62 9.85 -10.33 -6.54
C VAL A 62 9.94 -10.50 -5.02
N ARG A 63 10.60 -11.58 -4.56
CA ARG A 63 10.81 -11.86 -3.14
C ARG A 63 11.66 -10.82 -2.41
N GLN A 64 12.38 -9.99 -3.16
CA GLN A 64 13.18 -8.89 -2.65
C GLN A 64 12.37 -7.58 -2.52
N THR A 65 11.16 -7.51 -3.08
CA THR A 65 10.31 -6.32 -2.94
C THR A 65 9.79 -6.17 -1.50
N TRP A 66 9.63 -4.93 -1.05
CA TRP A 66 9.17 -4.63 0.30
C TRP A 66 7.80 -5.28 0.62
N TRP A 67 6.87 -5.22 -0.33
CA TRP A 67 5.51 -5.72 -0.12
C TRP A 67 5.44 -7.25 -0.12
N TRP A 68 6.27 -7.92 -0.92
CA TRP A 68 6.35 -9.38 -0.86
C TRP A 68 6.84 -9.85 0.51
N GLN A 69 7.91 -9.18 1.02
CA GLN A 69 8.44 -9.47 2.35
C GLN A 69 7.38 -9.19 3.44
N VAL A 70 6.65 -8.05 3.38
CA VAL A 70 5.54 -7.76 4.32
C VAL A 70 4.50 -8.88 4.30
N VAL A 71 4.07 -9.31 3.12
CA VAL A 71 3.06 -10.38 2.97
C VAL A 71 3.55 -11.68 3.58
N LYS A 72 4.80 -12.06 3.32
CA LYS A 72 5.37 -13.34 3.78
C LYS A 72 5.72 -13.33 5.26
N GLU A 73 6.47 -12.33 5.72
CA GLU A 73 6.93 -12.26 7.11
C GLU A 73 5.80 -11.89 8.08
N GLY A 74 4.81 -11.11 7.63
CA GLY A 74 3.63 -10.78 8.41
C GLY A 74 2.53 -11.86 8.40
N GLY A 75 2.70 -12.92 7.60
CA GLY A 75 1.71 -14.00 7.51
C GLY A 75 0.41 -13.60 6.79
N TYR A 76 0.45 -12.56 5.97
CA TYR A 76 -0.70 -12.04 5.22
C TYR A 76 -0.97 -12.80 3.91
N LEU A 77 -2.08 -12.46 3.25
CA LEU A 77 -2.38 -12.82 1.87
C LEU A 77 -2.33 -11.55 1.01
N LEU A 78 -1.67 -11.61 -0.14
CA LEU A 78 -1.77 -10.54 -1.13
C LEU A 78 -3.13 -10.64 -1.82
N GLU A 79 -4.00 -9.65 -1.62
CA GLU A 79 -5.28 -9.53 -2.34
C GLU A 79 -5.05 -8.90 -3.72
N LYS A 80 -4.42 -7.71 -3.74
CA LYS A 80 -4.12 -6.99 -4.99
C LYS A 80 -2.93 -6.07 -4.80
N ASN A 81 -2.06 -6.02 -5.79
CA ASN A 81 -1.10 -4.95 -5.97
C ASN A 81 -1.47 -4.17 -7.24
N ASP A 82 -2.06 -2.97 -7.10
CA ASP A 82 -2.31 -2.06 -8.22
C ASP A 82 -1.34 -0.88 -8.14
N SER A 83 -0.07 -1.17 -8.46
CA SER A 83 0.97 -0.16 -8.57
C SER A 83 1.24 0.19 -10.03
N TYR A 84 1.64 1.45 -10.27
CA TYR A 84 1.92 1.98 -11.60
C TYR A 84 3.14 2.91 -11.53
N SER A 85 4.24 2.56 -12.20
CA SER A 85 5.47 3.36 -12.21
C SER A 85 5.23 4.76 -12.79
N GLY A 86 5.67 5.81 -12.08
CA GLY A 86 5.51 7.19 -12.48
C GLY A 86 4.14 7.81 -12.12
N SER A 87 3.18 7.04 -11.62
CA SER A 87 1.85 7.58 -11.28
C SER A 87 1.88 8.53 -10.09
N THR A 88 1.03 9.54 -10.13
CA THR A 88 0.80 10.56 -9.12
C THR A 88 -0.52 10.33 -8.38
N ILE A 89 -0.66 10.89 -7.18
CA ILE A 89 -1.95 10.93 -6.48
C ILE A 89 -2.89 11.89 -7.19
N CYS A 90 -2.41 13.10 -7.51
CA CYS A 90 -3.17 14.08 -8.29
C CYS A 90 -3.18 13.72 -9.79
N PHE A 91 -3.93 14.49 -10.57
CA PHE A 91 -4.02 14.30 -12.03
C PHE A 91 -2.86 14.96 -12.79
N THR A 92 -2.04 15.78 -12.15
CA THR A 92 -0.84 16.38 -12.76
C THR A 92 0.30 15.36 -12.74
N GLY A 93 0.85 15.06 -13.91
CA GLY A 93 2.03 14.25 -14.10
C GLY A 93 3.28 15.07 -14.44
N TYR A 94 4.31 14.38 -14.93
CA TYR A 94 5.54 15.00 -15.39
C TYR A 94 5.26 15.90 -16.59
N LYS A 95 5.92 17.09 -16.63
CA LYS A 95 5.73 18.11 -17.67
C LYS A 95 4.29 18.63 -17.78
N ASP A 96 3.56 18.64 -16.67
CA ASP A 96 2.15 19.03 -16.59
C ASP A 96 1.20 18.16 -17.44
N GLU A 97 1.61 16.94 -17.82
CA GLU A 97 0.75 15.99 -18.52
C GLU A 97 -0.43 15.54 -17.64
N ASP A 98 -1.56 15.23 -18.26
CA ASP A 98 -2.74 14.66 -17.59
C ASP A 98 -2.53 13.18 -17.28
N TYR A 99 -2.37 12.86 -15.97
CA TYR A 99 -2.24 11.48 -15.47
C TYR A 99 -3.54 10.97 -14.84
N SER A 100 -4.68 11.60 -15.13
CA SER A 100 -5.97 11.19 -14.57
C SER A 100 -6.37 9.75 -14.91
N ASP A 101 -5.85 9.18 -15.98
CA ASP A 101 -6.08 7.80 -16.41
C ASP A 101 -5.37 6.76 -15.53
N ARG A 102 -4.28 7.15 -14.88
CA ARG A 102 -3.39 6.27 -14.10
C ARG A 102 -3.14 6.74 -12.66
N SER A 103 -3.80 7.82 -12.22
CA SER A 103 -3.66 8.36 -10.87
C SER A 103 -4.06 7.36 -9.79
N PHE A 104 -3.64 7.61 -8.55
CA PHE A 104 -4.05 6.80 -7.41
C PHE A 104 -5.57 6.81 -7.24
N ILE A 105 -6.23 7.97 -7.44
CA ILE A 105 -7.69 8.08 -7.35
C ILE A 105 -8.38 7.12 -8.33
N THR A 106 -7.92 7.09 -9.59
CA THR A 106 -8.51 6.28 -10.66
C THR A 106 -8.30 4.78 -10.44
N ARG A 107 -7.19 4.39 -9.82
CA ARG A 107 -6.86 2.99 -9.56
C ARG A 107 -7.44 2.45 -8.25
N LEU A 108 -7.79 3.33 -7.31
CA LEU A 108 -8.35 2.93 -6.01
C LEU A 108 -9.49 1.89 -6.10
N PRO A 109 -10.46 1.97 -7.03
CA PRO A 109 -11.54 1.00 -7.09
C PRO A 109 -11.14 -0.44 -7.44
N ARG A 110 -9.90 -0.68 -7.84
CA ARG A 110 -9.43 -1.96 -8.40
C ARG A 110 -8.78 -2.90 -7.36
N LEU A 111 -8.85 -2.56 -6.08
CA LEU A 111 -8.04 -3.20 -5.02
C LEU A 111 -8.68 -4.45 -4.38
N GLY A 112 -9.78 -4.97 -4.94
CA GLY A 112 -10.44 -6.15 -4.38
C GLY A 112 -11.16 -5.86 -3.06
N SER A 113 -11.00 -6.75 -2.08
CA SER A 113 -11.63 -6.66 -0.76
C SER A 113 -10.59 -6.86 0.35
N PRO A 114 -9.71 -5.89 0.58
CA PRO A 114 -8.65 -6.02 1.56
C PRO A 114 -9.13 -5.84 3.01
N ASP A 115 -8.43 -6.48 3.94
CA ASP A 115 -8.51 -6.19 5.38
C ASP A 115 -7.52 -5.08 5.77
N ILE A 116 -6.45 -4.90 4.97
CA ILE A 116 -5.44 -3.85 5.13
C ILE A 116 -5.17 -3.23 3.76
N LEU A 117 -5.27 -1.90 3.67
CA LEU A 117 -4.90 -1.14 2.49
C LEU A 117 -3.63 -0.33 2.76
N LEU A 118 -2.58 -0.60 2.01
CA LEU A 118 -1.33 0.15 2.04
C LEU A 118 -1.27 1.09 0.84
N ILE A 119 -1.27 2.40 1.08
CA ILE A 119 -1.12 3.43 0.05
C ILE A 119 0.32 3.94 0.13
N PHE A 120 1.12 3.67 -0.90
CA PHE A 120 2.50 4.13 -0.98
C PHE A 120 2.66 5.05 -2.19
N GLY A 121 2.54 6.35 -1.96
CA GLY A 121 2.50 7.37 -3.01
C GLY A 121 3.21 8.66 -2.62
N ASN A 122 2.81 9.74 -3.27
CA ASN A 122 3.35 11.10 -3.19
C ASN A 122 4.79 11.33 -3.71
N THR A 123 5.53 10.28 -4.03
CA THR A 123 6.88 10.40 -4.60
C THR A 123 6.85 11.17 -5.92
N ASN A 124 5.99 10.74 -6.85
CA ASN A 124 5.90 11.36 -8.16
C ASN A 124 5.25 12.75 -8.12
N ASP A 125 4.29 12.99 -7.22
CA ASP A 125 3.73 14.34 -6.99
C ASP A 125 4.83 15.32 -6.55
N SER A 126 5.75 14.86 -5.70
CA SER A 126 6.92 15.64 -5.30
C SER A 126 7.90 15.86 -6.47
N TRP A 127 8.23 14.80 -7.21
CA TRP A 127 9.25 14.83 -8.25
C TRP A 127 8.81 15.57 -9.50
N CYS A 128 7.54 15.47 -9.90
CA CYS A 128 7.02 16.22 -11.06
C CYS A 128 6.73 17.70 -10.75
N GLY A 129 6.85 18.10 -9.46
CA GLY A 129 6.58 19.48 -9.07
C GLY A 129 5.10 19.84 -8.97
N ALA A 130 4.22 18.83 -8.74
CA ALA A 130 2.77 19.06 -8.64
C ALA A 130 2.44 20.19 -7.65
N LYS A 131 1.51 21.07 -8.04
CA LYS A 131 1.01 22.13 -7.16
C LYS A 131 0.26 21.52 -5.99
N VAL A 132 0.47 22.04 -4.78
CA VAL A 132 -0.23 21.50 -3.61
C VAL A 132 -1.71 21.94 -3.57
N GLY A 133 -2.06 23.13 -4.02
CA GLY A 133 -3.41 23.68 -3.99
C GLY A 133 -3.92 23.96 -2.57
N ASP A 134 -5.23 24.20 -2.46
CA ASP A 134 -5.89 24.45 -1.19
C ASP A 134 -6.32 23.15 -0.49
N TYR A 135 -6.57 23.22 0.83
CA TYR A 135 -7.18 22.12 1.57
C TYR A 135 -8.68 22.07 1.29
N ILE A 136 -9.10 21.13 0.44
CA ILE A 136 -10.50 20.91 0.04
C ILE A 136 -10.89 19.48 0.45
N TYR A 137 -11.87 19.36 1.34
CA TYR A 137 -12.30 18.08 1.92
C TYR A 137 -13.67 17.59 1.42
N GLU A 138 -14.34 18.38 0.58
CA GLU A 138 -15.65 18.07 -0.02
C GLU A 138 -15.83 18.83 -1.35
N ASN A 139 -16.87 18.47 -2.12
CA ASN A 139 -17.21 19.17 -3.36
C ASN A 139 -16.05 19.28 -4.37
N TRP A 140 -15.25 18.23 -4.48
CA TRP A 140 -14.12 18.19 -5.42
C TRP A 140 -14.59 18.33 -6.85
N THR A 141 -13.97 19.22 -7.60
CA THR A 141 -14.13 19.33 -9.05
C THR A 141 -12.97 18.61 -9.75
N ARG A 142 -13.16 18.22 -11.04
CA ARG A 142 -12.04 17.68 -11.82
C ARG A 142 -10.84 18.61 -11.81
N ALA A 143 -11.05 19.93 -11.91
CA ALA A 143 -9.98 20.93 -11.90
C ALA A 143 -9.21 20.94 -10.57
N SER A 144 -9.88 20.81 -9.43
CA SER A 144 -9.19 20.75 -8.13
C SER A 144 -8.27 19.54 -8.00
N LEU A 145 -8.60 18.41 -8.65
CA LEU A 145 -7.82 17.16 -8.56
C LEU A 145 -6.48 17.20 -9.30
N TYR A 146 -6.21 18.24 -10.07
CA TYR A 146 -4.85 18.50 -10.59
C TYR A 146 -3.89 19.05 -9.53
N ASN A 147 -4.38 19.32 -8.31
CA ASN A 147 -3.57 19.73 -7.19
C ASN A 147 -3.51 18.63 -6.13
N TYR A 148 -2.37 18.52 -5.47
CA TYR A 148 -2.06 17.41 -4.55
C TYR A 148 -3.01 17.29 -3.36
N ARG A 149 -3.27 18.43 -2.65
CA ARG A 149 -4.10 18.42 -1.43
C ARG A 149 -5.53 17.96 -1.67
N PRO A 150 -6.27 18.53 -2.64
CA PRO A 150 -7.61 18.03 -2.94
C PRO A 150 -7.62 16.58 -3.42
N ALA A 151 -6.61 16.19 -4.21
CA ALA A 151 -6.48 14.82 -4.72
C ALA A 151 -6.24 13.81 -3.61
N LEU A 152 -5.32 14.09 -2.67
CA LEU A 152 -5.08 13.22 -1.51
C LEU A 152 -6.31 13.16 -0.60
N ALA A 153 -6.97 14.30 -0.34
CA ALA A 153 -8.18 14.33 0.47
C ALA A 153 -9.28 13.46 -0.14
N LYS A 154 -9.53 13.61 -1.45
CA LYS A 154 -10.48 12.77 -2.17
C LYS A 154 -10.07 11.28 -2.13
N LEU A 155 -8.81 10.96 -2.37
CA LEU A 155 -8.30 9.59 -2.32
C LEU A 155 -8.61 8.91 -0.98
N LEU A 156 -8.33 9.58 0.15
CA LEU A 156 -8.55 9.02 1.47
C LEU A 156 -10.04 8.92 1.82
N ASN A 157 -10.84 9.93 1.45
CA ASN A 157 -12.30 9.86 1.59
C ASN A 157 -12.88 8.67 0.84
N ASP A 158 -12.53 8.54 -0.44
CA ASP A 158 -13.03 7.45 -1.28
C ASP A 158 -12.55 6.08 -0.80
N ALA A 159 -11.32 5.99 -0.27
CA ALA A 159 -10.78 4.77 0.31
C ALA A 159 -11.59 4.32 1.53
N GLN A 160 -11.91 5.23 2.44
CA GLN A 160 -12.73 4.91 3.63
C GLN A 160 -14.18 4.55 3.25
N CYS A 161 -14.76 5.25 2.28
CA CYS A 161 -16.11 4.93 1.80
C CYS A 161 -16.17 3.57 1.10
N ARG A 162 -15.15 3.24 0.30
CA ARG A 162 -15.14 2.00 -0.48
C ARG A 162 -14.71 0.77 0.31
N TYR A 163 -13.80 0.95 1.26
CA TYR A 163 -13.22 -0.12 2.07
C TYR A 163 -13.46 0.12 3.56
N PRO A 164 -14.74 0.21 4.02
CA PRO A 164 -15.07 0.68 5.38
C PRO A 164 -14.54 -0.25 6.48
N ASN A 165 -14.24 -1.50 6.16
CA ASN A 165 -13.71 -2.48 7.10
C ASN A 165 -12.18 -2.65 7.02
N ALA A 166 -11.52 -1.99 6.07
CA ALA A 166 -10.08 -2.09 5.91
C ALA A 166 -9.35 -1.11 6.85
N ARG A 167 -8.26 -1.58 7.45
CA ARG A 167 -7.27 -0.69 8.07
C ARG A 167 -6.45 -0.03 6.98
N ILE A 168 -6.52 1.29 6.86
CA ILE A 168 -5.84 2.06 5.82
C ILE A 168 -4.59 2.70 6.42
N TYR A 169 -3.45 2.56 5.75
CA TYR A 169 -2.18 3.19 6.12
C TYR A 169 -1.61 3.92 4.91
N PHE A 170 -1.06 5.10 5.15
CA PHE A 170 -0.31 5.85 4.16
C PHE A 170 1.19 5.71 4.42
N ILE A 171 1.94 5.23 3.44
CA ILE A 171 3.40 5.10 3.53
C ILE A 171 4.01 6.33 2.86
N GLN A 172 4.75 7.12 3.64
CA GLN A 172 5.40 8.33 3.17
C GLN A 172 6.89 8.09 2.94
N ASN A 173 7.33 8.35 1.70
CA ASN A 173 8.73 8.23 1.29
C ASN A 173 9.62 9.28 1.97
N THR A 174 10.95 9.05 1.89
CA THR A 174 12.00 10.00 2.29
C THR A 174 12.30 11.01 1.17
N GLU A 175 12.94 12.13 1.51
CA GLU A 175 13.53 13.08 0.55
C GLU A 175 12.52 13.72 -0.41
N LEU A 176 11.31 13.96 0.09
CA LEU A 176 10.26 14.63 -0.67
C LEU A 176 10.22 16.14 -0.35
N ARG A 177 9.57 16.89 -1.22
CA ARG A 177 9.29 18.30 -0.98
C ARG A 177 8.55 18.49 0.33
N LYS A 178 8.93 19.52 1.10
CA LYS A 178 8.37 19.80 2.43
C LYS A 178 6.87 20.07 2.38
N ASP A 179 6.40 20.83 1.38
CA ASP A 179 4.98 21.14 1.20
C ASP A 179 4.11 19.90 0.92
N ILE A 180 4.65 18.89 0.23
CA ILE A 180 4.00 17.59 0.02
C ILE A 180 3.92 16.81 1.34
N THR A 181 5.04 16.71 2.08
CA THR A 181 5.09 15.93 3.32
C THR A 181 4.21 16.53 4.42
N GLU A 182 4.22 17.85 4.57
CA GLU A 182 3.35 18.57 5.52
C GLU A 182 1.88 18.43 5.14
N SER A 183 1.54 18.56 3.84
CA SER A 183 0.17 18.35 3.36
C SER A 183 -0.32 16.94 3.63
N THR A 184 0.53 15.93 3.41
CA THR A 184 0.21 14.52 3.73
C THR A 184 -0.13 14.35 5.20
N ALA A 185 0.70 14.88 6.10
CA ALA A 185 0.49 14.77 7.54
C ALA A 185 -0.85 15.41 7.97
N VAL A 186 -1.16 16.60 7.46
CA VAL A 186 -2.41 17.33 7.76
C VAL A 186 -3.63 16.55 7.28
N ILE A 187 -3.62 16.09 6.02
CA ILE A 187 -4.75 15.41 5.40
C ILE A 187 -4.96 14.01 6.01
N CYS A 188 -3.90 13.24 6.20
CA CYS A 188 -3.99 11.93 6.85
C CYS A 188 -4.53 12.06 8.29
N LYS A 189 -4.11 13.08 9.04
CA LYS A 189 -4.66 13.39 10.37
C LYS A 189 -6.15 13.71 10.31
N HIS A 190 -6.62 14.48 9.32
CA HIS A 190 -8.03 14.81 9.14
C HIS A 190 -8.90 13.55 8.97
N TYR A 191 -8.43 12.58 8.19
CA TYR A 191 -9.14 11.31 7.96
C TYR A 191 -8.81 10.21 8.98
N GLY A 192 -7.97 10.47 9.98
CA GLY A 192 -7.56 9.46 10.95
C GLY A 192 -6.74 8.31 10.33
N VAL A 193 -6.08 8.55 9.20
CA VAL A 193 -5.24 7.56 8.51
C VAL A 193 -3.81 7.65 9.05
N PRO A 194 -3.28 6.57 9.67
CA PRO A 194 -1.91 6.53 10.15
C PRO A 194 -0.90 6.71 9.01
N VAL A 195 0.11 7.55 9.24
CA VAL A 195 1.24 7.72 8.32
C VAL A 195 2.43 6.90 8.81
N ILE A 196 2.92 6.00 7.97
CA ILE A 196 4.18 5.29 8.17
C ILE A 196 5.28 6.14 7.54
N GLN A 197 5.92 6.98 8.36
CA GLN A 197 7.03 7.82 7.92
C GLN A 197 8.28 6.97 7.75
N LEU A 198 8.71 6.74 6.52
CA LEU A 198 9.94 6.00 6.24
C LEU A 198 11.18 6.82 6.59
N THR A 199 12.22 6.12 7.05
CA THR A 199 13.54 6.69 7.36
C THR A 199 14.64 5.76 6.88
N ASN A 200 15.80 6.34 6.51
CA ASN A 200 17.00 5.58 6.17
C ASN A 200 16.79 4.52 5.07
N ILE A 201 16.11 4.90 3.98
CA ILE A 201 15.89 4.01 2.84
C ILE A 201 17.03 4.15 1.85
N GLU A 202 17.83 3.09 1.71
CA GLU A 202 18.91 3.05 0.72
C GLU A 202 18.34 2.92 -0.69
N LYS A 203 18.81 3.77 -1.60
CA LYS A 203 18.28 3.89 -2.95
C LYS A 203 19.37 3.77 -4.01
N LYS A 204 19.00 3.27 -5.19
CA LYS A 204 19.78 3.30 -6.40
C LYS A 204 18.94 3.92 -7.52
N SER A 205 19.46 4.90 -8.24
CA SER A 205 18.69 5.66 -9.25
C SER A 205 17.34 6.17 -8.73
N GLY A 206 17.33 6.68 -7.48
CA GLY A 206 16.14 7.22 -6.82
C GLY A 206 15.17 6.18 -6.26
N HIS A 207 15.35 4.88 -6.52
CA HIS A 207 14.45 3.80 -6.10
C HIS A 207 15.09 2.89 -5.05
N PRO A 208 14.31 2.28 -4.14
CA PRO A 208 14.84 1.37 -3.14
C PRO A 208 15.64 0.24 -3.79
N ASN A 209 16.88 0.04 -3.33
CA ASN A 209 17.64 -1.16 -3.60
C ASN A 209 17.20 -2.30 -2.65
N GLN A 210 17.81 -3.49 -2.72
CA GLN A 210 17.44 -4.62 -1.84
C GLN A 210 17.44 -4.25 -0.36
N LYS A 211 18.45 -3.48 0.11
CA LYS A 211 18.51 -3.03 1.51
C LYS A 211 17.39 -2.04 1.83
N GLY A 212 17.11 -1.11 0.91
CA GLY A 212 15.99 -0.19 1.05
C GLY A 212 14.64 -0.90 1.08
N MET A 213 14.44 -1.91 0.25
CA MET A 213 13.24 -2.75 0.24
C MET A 213 13.03 -3.45 1.58
N LYS A 214 14.11 -4.02 2.16
CA LYS A 214 14.07 -4.65 3.48
C LYS A 214 13.74 -3.64 4.58
N ALA A 215 14.37 -2.47 4.56
CA ALA A 215 14.11 -1.41 5.53
C ALA A 215 12.66 -0.90 5.47
N ILE A 216 12.05 -0.81 4.28
CA ILE A 216 10.63 -0.49 4.13
C ILE A 216 9.77 -1.59 4.76
N CYS A 217 10.05 -2.86 4.46
CA CYS A 217 9.32 -3.99 5.02
C CYS A 217 9.32 -3.96 6.55
N GLU A 218 10.48 -3.80 7.18
CA GLU A 218 10.63 -3.77 8.64
C GLU A 218 9.81 -2.64 9.27
N GLN A 219 9.84 -1.43 8.68
CA GLN A 219 9.09 -0.27 9.16
C GLN A 219 7.58 -0.45 8.98
N VAL A 220 7.13 -1.01 7.86
CA VAL A 220 5.71 -1.32 7.62
C VAL A 220 5.23 -2.38 8.60
N LEU A 221 5.95 -3.50 8.76
CA LEU A 221 5.56 -4.55 9.71
C LEU A 221 5.48 -4.06 11.15
N LYS A 222 6.37 -3.15 11.56
CA LYS A 222 6.33 -2.51 12.88
C LYS A 222 5.05 -1.70 13.07
N ALA A 223 4.55 -1.03 12.05
CA ALA A 223 3.34 -0.21 12.10
C ALA A 223 2.05 -1.04 12.04
N LEU A 224 2.09 -2.25 11.48
CA LEU A 224 0.93 -3.13 11.37
C LEU A 224 0.65 -3.97 12.64
N ARG A 225 1.60 -4.06 13.54
CA ARG A 225 1.49 -4.75 14.86
C ARG A 225 0.69 -3.90 15.85
#